data_e98163c21fd0e743c84091642f310498
#
_entry.id   e98163c21fd0e743c84091642f310498
#
_cell.length_a   1.000
_cell.length_b   1.000
_cell.length_c   1.000
_cell.angle_alpha   90.00
_cell.angle_beta   90.00
_cell.angle_gamma   90.00
#
_symmetry.space_group_name_H-M   'P 1'
#
loop_
_entity.id
_entity.type
_entity.pdbx_description
1 polymer ?
#
loop_
_entity_poly.entity_id
_entity_poly.type
_entity_poly.pdbx_seq_one_letter_code
_entity_poly.pdbx_strand_id
1 'polypeptide(L)'
;MNEFEEKDYEGARSYANAVKTNADNIMGIFNDIDAVMNNLYSNNWASIGADDAKARYNEIRKNYEVFYEKVVAMKNHVYRITATNEDADKAANATIASV
;
A
#
# COMPACT_ATOMS: atom_id res chain seq x y z
N MET A 1 -14.86 26.44 9.80
CA MET A 1 -13.43 26.52 9.93
C MET A 1 -12.75 25.65 8.91
N ASN A 2 -11.68 26.10 8.37
CA ASN A 2 -10.96 25.31 7.40
C ASN A 2 -10.01 24.33 8.12
N GLU A 3 -10.36 23.07 8.03
CA GLU A 3 -9.54 22.01 8.60
C GLU A 3 -8.39 21.61 7.69
N PHE A 4 -8.43 22.03 6.43
CA PHE A 4 -7.46 21.59 5.43
C PHE A 4 -6.44 22.66 5.14
N GLU A 5 -5.56 22.87 6.11
CA GLU A 5 -4.41 23.70 5.92
C GLU A 5 -3.34 22.93 5.15
N GLU A 6 -2.34 23.63 4.70
CA GLU A 6 -1.25 23.06 3.91
C GLU A 6 -0.60 21.86 4.60
N LYS A 7 -0.42 21.93 5.91
CA LYS A 7 0.15 20.83 6.69
C LYS A 7 -0.74 19.58 6.68
N ASP A 8 -2.05 19.74 6.49
CA ASP A 8 -2.97 18.60 6.44
C ASP A 8 -2.82 17.81 5.14
N TYR A 9 -2.54 18.48 4.03
CA TYR A 9 -2.25 17.80 2.78
C TYR A 9 -0.98 16.96 2.90
N GLU A 10 0.04 17.54 3.50
CA GLU A 10 1.29 16.87 3.73
C GLU A 10 1.12 15.70 4.70
N GLY A 11 0.33 15.90 5.76
CA GLY A 11 0.01 14.85 6.71
C GLY A 11 -0.73 13.69 6.07
N ALA A 12 -1.69 13.97 5.18
CA ALA A 12 -2.42 12.95 4.47
C ALA A 12 -1.50 12.12 3.56
N ARG A 13 -0.61 12.78 2.84
CA ARG A 13 0.37 12.09 2.00
C ARG A 13 1.33 11.24 2.82
N SER A 14 1.78 11.76 3.95
CA SER A 14 2.67 11.05 4.85
C SER A 14 2.01 9.79 5.40
N TYR A 15 0.74 9.89 5.80
CA TYR A 15 -0.02 8.76 6.28
C TYR A 15 -0.18 7.68 5.20
N ALA A 16 -0.57 8.10 4.01
CA ALA A 16 -0.75 7.17 2.89
C ALA A 16 0.57 6.46 2.54
N ASN A 17 1.68 7.20 2.60
CA ASN A 17 2.99 6.62 2.36
C ASN A 17 3.38 5.63 3.45
N ALA A 18 3.06 5.92 4.70
CA ALA A 18 3.34 5.01 5.81
C ALA A 18 2.55 3.70 5.67
N VAL A 19 1.29 3.78 5.26
CA VAL A 19 0.48 2.58 4.99
C VAL A 19 1.12 1.75 3.87
N LYS A 20 1.55 2.41 2.79
CA LYS A 20 2.20 1.74 1.66
C LYS A 20 3.51 1.07 2.10
N THR A 21 4.31 1.75 2.92
CA THR A 21 5.56 1.21 3.44
C THR A 21 5.31 -0.04 4.28
N ASN A 22 4.30 -0.02 5.13
CA ASN A 22 3.94 -1.20 5.92
C ASN A 22 3.47 -2.34 5.02
N ALA A 23 2.73 -2.03 3.97
CA ALA A 23 2.30 -3.05 3.01
C ALA A 23 3.49 -3.64 2.26
N ASP A 24 4.50 -2.83 1.93
CA ASP A 24 5.74 -3.32 1.33
C ASP A 24 6.48 -4.27 2.26
N ASN A 25 6.53 -3.94 3.54
CA ASN A 25 7.19 -4.78 4.54
C ASN A 25 6.49 -6.14 4.66
N ILE A 26 5.17 -6.16 4.63
CA ILE A 26 4.41 -7.42 4.67
C ILE A 26 4.65 -8.22 3.39
N MET A 27 4.72 -7.55 2.23
CA MET A 27 5.04 -8.24 0.99
C MET A 27 6.42 -8.90 1.07
N GLY A 28 7.38 -8.24 1.70
CA GLY A 28 8.71 -8.82 1.95
C GLY A 28 8.62 -10.09 2.80
N ILE A 29 7.75 -10.11 3.81
CA ILE A 29 7.53 -11.30 4.62
C ILE A 29 6.99 -12.44 3.78
N PHE A 30 6.05 -12.17 2.88
CA PHE A 30 5.55 -13.20 1.96
C PHE A 30 6.65 -13.74 1.06
N ASN A 31 7.52 -12.87 0.58
CA ASN A 31 8.66 -13.31 -0.24
C ASN A 31 9.60 -14.24 0.56
N ASP A 32 9.81 -13.95 1.83
CA ASP A 32 10.61 -14.78 2.70
C ASP A 32 9.95 -16.15 2.92
N ILE A 33 8.64 -16.15 3.11
CA ILE A 33 7.89 -17.41 3.28
C ILE A 33 7.95 -18.23 1.99
N ASP A 34 7.87 -17.59 0.83
CA ASP A 34 8.02 -18.29 -0.45
C ASP A 34 9.35 -19.03 -0.52
N ALA A 35 10.42 -18.38 -0.09
CA ALA A 35 11.74 -18.99 -0.11
C ALA A 35 11.78 -20.22 0.80
N VAL A 36 11.17 -20.12 1.99
CA VAL A 36 11.10 -21.26 2.92
C VAL A 36 10.28 -22.39 2.32
N MET A 37 9.13 -22.09 1.74
CA MET A 37 8.26 -23.10 1.12
C MET A 37 8.97 -23.81 -0.03
N ASN A 38 9.64 -23.04 -0.90
CA ASN A 38 10.37 -23.61 -2.02
C ASN A 38 11.49 -24.51 -1.56
N ASN A 39 12.18 -24.10 -0.48
CA ASN A 39 13.26 -24.90 0.08
C ASN A 39 12.74 -26.23 0.64
N LEU A 40 11.62 -26.20 1.34
CA LEU A 40 10.99 -27.42 1.85
C LEU A 40 10.61 -28.38 0.74
N TYR A 41 10.04 -27.86 -0.35
CA TYR A 41 9.67 -28.69 -1.49
C TYR A 41 10.89 -29.27 -2.19
N SER A 42 11.97 -28.50 -2.30
CA SER A 42 13.22 -28.96 -2.91
C SER A 42 13.87 -30.08 -2.10
N ASN A 43 13.59 -30.14 -0.81
CA ASN A 43 14.15 -31.16 0.10
C ASN A 43 13.18 -32.32 0.31
N ASN A 44 12.32 -32.57 -0.65
CA ASN A 44 11.39 -33.73 -0.68
C ASN A 44 10.33 -33.74 0.41
N TRP A 45 9.91 -32.55 0.86
CA TRP A 45 8.72 -32.47 1.69
C TRP A 45 7.49 -32.61 0.77
N ALA A 46 7.29 -33.81 0.25
CA ALA A 46 6.18 -34.10 -0.63
C ALA A 46 5.22 -35.05 0.06
N SER A 47 4.10 -34.54 0.47
CA SER A 47 3.01 -35.33 1.03
C SER A 47 1.72 -34.62 0.69
N ILE A 48 0.60 -35.32 0.87
CA ILE A 48 -0.71 -34.74 0.63
C ILE A 48 -0.91 -33.50 1.51
N GLY A 49 -0.44 -33.57 2.77
CA GLY A 49 -0.51 -32.42 3.67
C GLY A 49 0.33 -31.24 3.22
N ALA A 50 1.49 -31.50 2.64
CA ALA A 50 2.36 -30.44 2.13
C ALA A 50 1.73 -29.73 0.94
N ASP A 51 1.13 -30.49 0.03
CA ASP A 51 0.44 -29.90 -1.13
C ASP A 51 -0.74 -29.05 -0.70
N ASP A 52 -1.51 -29.51 0.27
CA ASP A 52 -2.64 -28.76 0.80
C ASP A 52 -2.16 -27.47 1.47
N ALA A 53 -1.09 -27.57 2.26
CA ALA A 53 -0.51 -26.39 2.92
C ALA A 53 -0.03 -25.35 1.91
N LYS A 54 0.61 -25.80 0.84
CA LYS A 54 1.07 -24.91 -0.22
C LYS A 54 -0.10 -24.22 -0.92
N ALA A 55 -1.15 -24.98 -1.23
CA ALA A 55 -2.33 -24.43 -1.88
C ALA A 55 -2.99 -23.34 -1.00
N ARG A 56 -3.10 -23.60 0.30
CA ARG A 56 -3.67 -22.64 1.24
C ARG A 56 -2.79 -21.40 1.37
N TYR A 57 -1.50 -21.58 1.42
CA TYR A 57 -0.57 -20.46 1.47
C TYR A 57 -0.66 -19.61 0.21
N ASN A 58 -0.71 -20.23 -0.96
CA ASN A 58 -0.81 -19.51 -2.23
C ASN A 58 -2.10 -18.69 -2.29
N GLU A 59 -3.19 -19.20 -1.74
CA GLU A 59 -4.44 -18.46 -1.68
C GLU A 59 -4.33 -17.24 -0.77
N ILE A 60 -3.71 -17.40 0.40
CA ILE A 60 -3.48 -16.29 1.32
C ILE A 60 -2.62 -15.23 0.65
N ARG A 61 -1.55 -15.63 -0.01
CA ARG A 61 -0.66 -14.71 -0.71
C ARG A 61 -1.39 -13.96 -1.81
N LYS A 62 -2.19 -14.66 -2.60
CA LYS A 62 -2.96 -14.05 -3.68
C LYS A 62 -3.93 -13.00 -3.14
N ASN A 63 -4.59 -13.29 -2.03
CA ASN A 63 -5.50 -12.34 -1.39
C ASN A 63 -4.72 -11.11 -0.90
N TYR A 64 -3.53 -11.30 -0.38
CA TYR A 64 -2.70 -10.19 0.04
C TYR A 64 -2.25 -9.33 -1.15
N GLU A 65 -1.92 -9.95 -2.28
CA GLU A 65 -1.53 -9.22 -3.48
C GLU A 65 -2.65 -8.29 -3.95
N VAL A 66 -3.89 -8.75 -3.89
CA VAL A 66 -5.06 -7.92 -4.22
C VAL A 66 -5.16 -6.75 -3.26
N PHE A 67 -4.98 -7.00 -1.96
CA PHE A 67 -4.98 -5.95 -0.95
C PHE A 67 -3.86 -4.95 -1.21
N TYR A 68 -2.67 -5.43 -1.53
CA TYR A 68 -1.51 -4.59 -1.81
C TYR A 68 -1.79 -3.64 -2.98
N GLU A 69 -2.38 -4.15 -4.06
CA GLU A 69 -2.75 -3.32 -5.21
C GLU A 69 -3.71 -2.22 -4.81
N LYS A 70 -4.65 -2.51 -3.92
CA LYS A 70 -5.60 -1.51 -3.41
C LYS A 70 -4.90 -0.46 -2.55
N VAL A 71 -3.90 -0.85 -1.78
CA VAL A 71 -3.10 0.09 -1.00
C VAL A 71 -2.33 1.04 -1.92
N VAL A 72 -1.73 0.52 -2.99
CA VAL A 72 -1.04 1.35 -3.98
C VAL A 72 -2.02 2.33 -4.62
N ALA A 73 -3.19 1.85 -5.01
CA ALA A 73 -4.22 2.70 -5.61
C ALA A 73 -4.68 3.79 -4.64
N MET A 74 -4.86 3.44 -3.37
CA MET A 74 -5.24 4.40 -2.33
C MET A 74 -4.17 5.48 -2.17
N LYS A 75 -2.91 5.09 -2.09
CA LYS A 75 -1.81 6.05 -1.98
C LYS A 75 -1.81 7.03 -3.15
N ASN A 76 -1.91 6.49 -4.36
CA ASN A 76 -1.91 7.32 -5.56
C ASN A 76 -3.11 8.27 -5.58
N HIS A 77 -4.25 7.80 -5.13
CA HIS A 77 -5.46 8.61 -5.03
C HIS A 77 -5.30 9.76 -4.04
N VAL A 78 -4.74 9.47 -2.86
CA VAL A 78 -4.49 10.50 -1.85
C VAL A 78 -3.53 11.55 -2.39
N TYR A 79 -2.47 11.13 -3.05
CA TYR A 79 -1.50 12.07 -3.62
C TYR A 79 -2.15 12.96 -4.68
N ARG A 80 -2.99 12.38 -5.54
CA ARG A 80 -3.67 13.15 -6.59
C ARG A 80 -4.68 14.15 -6.02
N ILE A 81 -5.50 13.71 -5.05
CA ILE A 81 -6.50 14.58 -4.44
C ILE A 81 -5.85 15.71 -3.67
N THR A 82 -4.82 15.41 -2.89
CA THR A 82 -4.16 16.45 -2.10
C THR A 82 -3.46 17.46 -2.99
N ALA A 83 -2.83 17.02 -4.07
CA ALA A 83 -2.21 17.94 -5.03
C ALA A 83 -3.25 18.84 -5.69
N THR A 84 -4.37 18.28 -6.10
CA THR A 84 -5.45 19.04 -6.75
C THR A 84 -6.03 20.08 -5.79
N ASN A 85 -6.30 19.69 -4.56
CA ASN A 85 -6.87 20.60 -3.57
C ASN A 85 -5.87 21.67 -3.15
N GLU A 86 -4.61 21.30 -3.01
CA GLU A 86 -3.54 22.22 -2.68
C GLU A 86 -3.39 23.27 -3.77
N ASP A 87 -3.41 22.86 -5.04
CA ASP A 87 -3.32 23.78 -6.17
C ASP A 87 -4.53 24.71 -6.22
N ALA A 88 -5.70 24.20 -5.95
CA ALA A 88 -6.92 25.02 -5.91
C ALA A 88 -6.84 26.07 -4.80
N ASP A 89 -6.32 25.68 -3.62
CA ASP A 89 -6.16 26.62 -2.51
C ASP A 89 -5.14 27.70 -2.84
N LYS A 90 -4.04 27.33 -3.48
CA LYS A 90 -3.03 28.31 -3.90
C LYS A 90 -3.58 29.28 -4.93
N ALA A 91 -4.37 28.79 -5.89
CA ALA A 91 -5.00 29.63 -6.88
C ALA A 91 -5.99 30.61 -6.25
N ALA A 92 -6.79 30.12 -5.30
CA ALA A 92 -7.75 30.98 -4.57
C ALA A 92 -7.03 32.05 -3.79
N ASN A 93 -5.94 31.70 -3.09
CA ASN A 93 -5.18 32.64 -2.30
C ASN A 93 -4.50 33.69 -3.20
N ALA A 94 -4.00 33.29 -4.34
CA ALA A 94 -3.40 34.20 -5.30
C ALA A 94 -4.45 35.19 -5.84
N THR A 95 -5.65 34.74 -6.10
CA THR A 95 -6.75 35.59 -6.56
C THR A 95 -7.12 36.61 -5.50
N ILE A 96 -7.22 36.18 -4.23
CA ILE A 96 -7.53 37.05 -3.12
C ILE A 96 -6.41 38.09 -2.94
N ALA A 97 -5.16 37.67 -3.03
CA ALA A 97 -4.01 38.55 -2.86
C ALA A 97 -3.93 39.59 -3.97
N SER A 98 -4.43 39.30 -5.16
CA SER A 98 -4.39 40.22 -6.29
C SER A 98 -5.53 41.25 -6.28
N VAL A 99 -6.51 41.07 -5.42
CA VAL A 99 -7.62 42.00 -5.26
C VAL A 99 -7.23 43.12 -4.30
#